data_a9410d8327a7a8c7c5af5b8690b42588
#
_entry.id   a9410d8327a7a8c7c5af5b8690b42588
#
_cell.length_a   1.000
_cell.length_b   1.000
_cell.length_c   1.000
_cell.angle_alpha   90.00
_cell.angle_beta   90.00
_cell.angle_gamma   90.00
#
_symmetry.space_group_name_H-M   'P 1'
#
loop_
_entity.id
_entity.type
_entity.pdbx_description
1 polymer ?
#
loop_
_entity_poly.entity_id
_entity_poly.type
_entity_poly.pdbx_seq_one_letter_code
_entity_poly.pdbx_strand_id
1 'polypeptide(L)'
;MGASAARRSDAIESIVNVIARSAAEIRQGLVGRRGAVEAENPSGEVQMEADVWADGILRRRLSAIDGVAQYASEEEPDVFECGDIEEGFAVAVDPLDGSSNLQSNNTMGTIFGVYDQPLPAPGRSLVTAGFVLYGPIITMAVATEEGVSEYELSGGERTLITDDLTLPGDPVVFGFGGRAQHWPPAIESYVETIRTELKLRYGGAMIGDVNQVLSYGGIFAYPTLETHENGKLRLQFEGNPIGYVLEQAGGRSSDGTQSLLDVEATELHQRTPVYIGSTEYVDRLEATLE
;
A
#
# COMPACT_ATOMS: atom_id res chain seq x y z
N MET A 1 12.01 -30.82 -4.72
CA MET A 1 11.95 -29.46 -4.17
C MET A 1 12.17 -28.38 -5.24
N GLY A 2 13.11 -28.49 -6.17
CA GLY A 2 13.41 -27.40 -7.12
C GLY A 2 12.30 -26.95 -8.08
N ALA A 3 11.48 -27.85 -8.62
CA ALA A 3 10.49 -27.50 -9.65
C ALA A 3 9.24 -26.76 -9.09
N SER A 4 8.89 -26.98 -7.82
CA SER A 4 7.81 -26.26 -7.15
C SER A 4 8.24 -24.84 -6.77
N ALA A 5 9.43 -24.69 -6.20
CA ALA A 5 9.99 -23.37 -5.86
C ALA A 5 10.20 -22.48 -7.11
N ALA A 6 10.69 -23.06 -8.21
CA ALA A 6 10.83 -22.33 -9.48
C ALA A 6 9.47 -21.83 -10.01
N ARG A 7 8.43 -22.67 -10.00
CA ARG A 7 7.08 -22.25 -10.41
C ARG A 7 6.51 -21.13 -9.53
N ARG A 8 6.73 -21.17 -8.22
CA ARG A 8 6.29 -20.10 -7.30
C ARG A 8 7.03 -18.78 -7.59
N SER A 9 8.35 -18.84 -7.82
CA SER A 9 9.13 -17.66 -8.21
C SER A 9 8.66 -17.08 -9.55
N ASP A 10 8.40 -17.92 -10.56
CA ASP A 10 7.89 -17.50 -11.87
C ASP A 10 6.49 -16.85 -11.75
N ALA A 11 5.63 -17.35 -10.86
CA ALA A 11 4.32 -16.78 -10.61
C ALA A 11 4.42 -15.38 -9.98
N ILE A 12 5.26 -15.20 -8.95
CA ILE A 12 5.50 -13.89 -8.33
C ILE A 12 6.02 -12.88 -9.36
N GLU A 13 7.01 -13.26 -10.14
CA GLU A 13 7.57 -12.41 -11.19
C GLU A 13 6.52 -12.05 -12.26
N SER A 14 5.63 -13.00 -12.61
CA SER A 14 4.51 -12.77 -13.53
C SER A 14 3.51 -11.76 -12.97
N ILE A 15 3.16 -11.85 -11.67
CA ILE A 15 2.27 -10.92 -10.97
C ILE A 15 2.86 -9.51 -11.03
N VAL A 16 4.11 -9.35 -10.61
CA VAL A 16 4.81 -8.05 -10.60
C VAL A 16 4.90 -7.46 -12.01
N ASN A 17 5.21 -8.28 -13.01
CA ASN A 17 5.27 -7.85 -14.42
C ASN A 17 3.90 -7.41 -14.95
N VAL A 18 2.83 -8.12 -14.61
CA VAL A 18 1.46 -7.76 -15.03
C VAL A 18 1.05 -6.42 -14.41
N ILE A 19 1.33 -6.19 -13.14
CA ILE A 19 1.07 -4.90 -12.49
C ILE A 19 1.85 -3.78 -13.18
N ALA A 20 3.15 -3.96 -13.40
CA ALA A 20 4.00 -2.97 -14.07
C ALA A 20 3.50 -2.61 -15.48
N ARG A 21 3.12 -3.62 -16.27
CA ARG A 21 2.57 -3.42 -17.63
C ARG A 21 1.20 -2.76 -17.62
N SER A 22 0.42 -2.97 -16.57
CA SER A 22 -0.90 -2.35 -16.41
C SER A 22 -0.82 -0.86 -16.07
N ALA A 23 0.25 -0.42 -15.43
CA ALA A 23 0.44 0.94 -14.94
C ALA A 23 0.28 2.03 -16.01
N ALA A 24 0.84 1.82 -17.19
CA ALA A 24 0.73 2.80 -18.29
C ALA A 24 -0.72 2.95 -18.79
N GLU A 25 -1.47 1.85 -18.88
CA GLU A 25 -2.87 1.85 -19.30
C GLU A 25 -3.76 2.46 -18.22
N ILE A 26 -3.54 2.10 -16.96
CA ILE A 26 -4.26 2.70 -15.82
C ILE A 26 -4.07 4.22 -15.84
N ARG A 27 -2.82 4.70 -15.87
CA ARG A 27 -2.52 6.14 -15.90
C ARG A 27 -3.18 6.86 -17.08
N GLN A 28 -3.14 6.28 -18.27
CA GLN A 28 -3.78 6.86 -19.45
C GLN A 28 -5.30 6.91 -19.29
N GLY A 29 -5.88 5.88 -18.67
CA GLY A 29 -7.31 5.77 -18.41
C GLY A 29 -7.85 6.72 -17.34
N LEU A 30 -7.00 7.39 -16.55
CA LEU A 30 -7.45 8.41 -15.58
C LEU A 30 -8.04 9.66 -16.28
N VAL A 31 -7.64 9.92 -17.51
CA VAL A 31 -8.15 11.07 -18.28
C VAL A 31 -9.63 10.90 -18.57
N GLY A 32 -10.42 11.87 -18.11
CA GLY A 32 -11.89 11.87 -18.29
C GLY A 32 -12.66 11.09 -17.22
N ARG A 33 -12.00 10.45 -16.23
CA ARG A 33 -12.64 9.65 -15.17
C ARG A 33 -12.57 10.31 -13.79
N ARG A 34 -12.81 11.62 -13.75
CA ARG A 34 -12.88 12.38 -12.48
C ARG A 34 -14.26 12.32 -11.82
N GLY A 35 -15.21 11.66 -12.46
CA GLY A 35 -16.58 11.49 -11.96
C GLY A 35 -16.64 10.45 -10.85
N ALA A 36 -17.58 10.65 -9.92
CA ALA A 36 -18.00 9.61 -9.01
C ALA A 36 -19.04 8.73 -9.69
N VAL A 37 -19.02 7.42 -9.43
CA VAL A 37 -20.13 6.53 -9.79
C VAL A 37 -21.21 6.58 -8.71
N GLU A 38 -22.45 6.23 -9.05
CA GLU A 38 -23.55 6.11 -8.09
C GLU A 38 -23.44 4.78 -7.30
N ALA A 39 -22.24 4.52 -6.76
CA ALA A 39 -21.93 3.34 -5.96
C ALA A 39 -20.94 3.69 -4.86
N GLU A 40 -21.01 2.94 -3.78
CA GLU A 40 -20.04 2.97 -2.68
C GLU A 40 -19.24 1.67 -2.70
N ASN A 41 -17.96 1.76 -2.33
CA ASN A 41 -17.15 0.56 -2.11
C ASN A 41 -17.61 -0.17 -0.82
N PRO A 42 -17.12 -1.37 -0.53
CA PRO A 42 -17.50 -2.13 0.67
C PRO A 42 -17.29 -1.40 1.99
N SER A 43 -16.49 -0.37 1.99
CA SER A 43 -16.21 0.47 3.16
C SER A 43 -17.11 1.71 3.26
N GLY A 44 -18.09 1.87 2.35
CA GLY A 44 -19.02 3.01 2.32
C GLY A 44 -18.40 4.30 1.78
N GLU A 45 -17.31 4.22 1.04
CA GLU A 45 -16.70 5.36 0.34
C GLU A 45 -17.21 5.43 -1.10
N VAL A 46 -17.44 6.64 -1.58
CA VAL A 46 -17.92 6.86 -2.96
C VAL A 46 -16.82 6.46 -3.93
N GLN A 47 -17.10 5.47 -4.78
CA GLN A 47 -16.19 5.03 -5.82
C GLN A 47 -16.05 6.08 -6.92
N MET A 48 -14.85 6.26 -7.43
CA MET A 48 -14.61 7.05 -8.63
C MET A 48 -14.64 6.15 -9.86
N GLU A 49 -14.98 6.69 -11.02
CA GLU A 49 -14.89 5.96 -12.30
C GLU A 49 -13.47 5.44 -12.55
N ALA A 50 -12.46 6.11 -11.99
CA ALA A 50 -11.07 5.72 -12.10
C ALA A 50 -10.75 4.44 -11.32
N ASP A 51 -11.33 4.26 -10.10
CA ASP A 51 -11.14 3.08 -9.26
C ASP A 51 -11.70 1.84 -9.98
N VAL A 52 -12.94 1.91 -10.41
CA VAL A 52 -13.60 0.84 -11.17
C VAL A 52 -12.83 0.47 -12.45
N TRP A 53 -12.27 1.48 -13.13
CA TRP A 53 -11.44 1.25 -14.31
C TRP A 53 -10.14 0.51 -13.99
N ALA A 54 -9.42 0.97 -12.96
CA ALA A 54 -8.16 0.37 -12.55
C ALA A 54 -8.36 -1.07 -12.05
N ASP A 55 -9.38 -1.28 -11.19
CA ASP A 55 -9.74 -2.61 -10.71
C ASP A 55 -10.06 -3.57 -11.85
N GLY A 56 -10.91 -3.16 -12.79
CA GLY A 56 -11.29 -4.00 -13.93
C GLY A 56 -10.11 -4.44 -14.81
N ILE A 57 -9.04 -3.63 -14.91
CA ILE A 57 -7.81 -4.02 -15.61
C ILE A 57 -7.02 -5.04 -14.79
N LEU A 58 -6.78 -4.74 -13.50
CA LEU A 58 -5.96 -5.56 -12.63
C LEU A 58 -6.60 -6.92 -12.40
N ARG A 59 -7.88 -6.97 -12.02
CA ARG A 59 -8.63 -8.21 -11.83
C ARG A 59 -8.53 -9.13 -13.04
N ARG A 60 -8.90 -8.65 -14.22
CA ARG A 60 -8.87 -9.45 -15.47
C ARG A 60 -7.49 -10.02 -15.78
N ARG A 61 -6.43 -9.26 -15.50
CA ARG A 61 -5.06 -9.66 -15.84
C ARG A 61 -4.43 -10.55 -14.79
N LEU A 62 -4.62 -10.24 -13.52
CA LEU A 62 -4.04 -10.99 -12.41
C LEU A 62 -4.73 -12.35 -12.25
N SER A 63 -6.06 -12.40 -12.36
CA SER A 63 -6.82 -13.67 -12.28
C SER A 63 -6.51 -14.64 -13.43
N ALA A 64 -5.88 -14.19 -14.50
CA ALA A 64 -5.49 -15.03 -15.63
C ALA A 64 -4.06 -15.60 -15.52
N ILE A 65 -3.33 -15.30 -14.44
CA ILE A 65 -1.96 -15.78 -14.22
C ILE A 65 -2.02 -17.18 -13.60
N ASP A 66 -1.32 -18.15 -14.20
CA ASP A 66 -1.06 -19.44 -13.57
C ASP A 66 -0.30 -19.22 -12.25
N GLY A 67 -0.86 -19.71 -11.14
CA GLY A 67 -0.31 -19.51 -9.79
C GLY A 67 -0.96 -18.35 -9.01
N VAL A 68 -1.95 -17.65 -9.57
CA VAL A 68 -2.87 -16.81 -8.78
C VAL A 68 -4.11 -17.64 -8.46
N ALA A 69 -4.31 -17.92 -7.18
CA ALA A 69 -5.44 -18.70 -6.67
C ALA A 69 -6.60 -17.83 -6.21
N GLN A 70 -6.30 -16.66 -5.66
CA GLN A 70 -7.28 -15.69 -5.18
C GLN A 70 -6.90 -14.27 -5.63
N TYR A 71 -7.90 -13.47 -5.95
CA TYR A 71 -7.79 -12.02 -6.16
C TYR A 71 -8.78 -11.30 -5.24
N ALA A 72 -8.32 -10.27 -4.56
CA ALA A 72 -9.18 -9.37 -3.80
C ALA A 72 -8.80 -7.91 -4.07
N SER A 73 -9.79 -7.05 -4.05
CA SER A 73 -9.65 -5.62 -4.30
C SER A 73 -10.36 -4.82 -3.21
N GLU A 74 -9.82 -3.66 -2.88
CA GLU A 74 -10.50 -2.69 -2.01
C GLU A 74 -11.90 -2.31 -2.53
N GLU A 75 -12.08 -2.37 -3.85
CA GLU A 75 -13.30 -1.97 -4.56
C GLU A 75 -14.37 -3.07 -4.65
N GLU A 76 -14.03 -4.30 -4.30
CA GLU A 76 -14.90 -5.47 -4.43
C GLU A 76 -15.20 -6.09 -3.05
N PRO A 77 -16.45 -6.50 -2.77
CA PRO A 77 -16.82 -6.99 -1.43
C PRO A 77 -16.24 -8.35 -1.08
N ASP A 78 -15.94 -9.16 -2.07
CA ASP A 78 -15.60 -10.57 -1.90
C ASP A 78 -14.26 -10.91 -2.55
N VAL A 79 -13.68 -12.01 -2.10
CA VAL A 79 -12.51 -12.64 -2.73
C VAL A 79 -12.96 -13.38 -3.99
N PHE A 80 -12.24 -13.18 -5.10
CA PHE A 80 -12.41 -13.93 -6.33
C PHE A 80 -11.54 -15.18 -6.33
N GLU A 81 -12.17 -16.35 -6.39
CA GLU A 81 -11.46 -17.62 -6.55
C GLU A 81 -11.03 -17.79 -8.01
N CYS A 82 -9.72 -17.95 -8.21
CA CYS A 82 -9.09 -18.11 -9.53
C CYS A 82 -8.48 -19.49 -9.73
N GLY A 83 -8.11 -20.17 -8.62
CA GLY A 83 -7.45 -21.47 -8.63
C GLY A 83 -7.37 -22.10 -7.24
N ASP A 84 -6.49 -23.09 -7.08
CA ASP A 84 -6.26 -23.75 -5.79
C ASP A 84 -5.18 -22.98 -5.00
N ILE A 85 -5.54 -22.54 -3.80
CA ILE A 85 -4.63 -21.78 -2.94
C ILE A 85 -3.44 -22.61 -2.44
N GLU A 86 -3.57 -23.94 -2.34
CA GLU A 86 -2.44 -24.81 -1.99
C GLU A 86 -1.36 -24.81 -3.08
N GLU A 87 -1.73 -24.50 -4.32
CA GLU A 87 -0.83 -24.46 -5.48
C GLU A 87 -0.45 -23.02 -5.92
N GLY A 88 -1.17 -21.99 -5.42
CA GLY A 88 -1.05 -20.60 -5.87
C GLY A 88 -0.85 -19.59 -4.74
N PHE A 89 -1.10 -18.33 -5.09
CA PHE A 89 -1.02 -17.18 -4.20
C PHE A 89 -2.35 -16.43 -4.17
N ALA A 90 -2.60 -15.75 -3.06
CA ALA A 90 -3.65 -14.75 -2.98
C ALA A 90 -3.05 -13.35 -3.26
N VAL A 91 -3.69 -12.58 -4.11
CA VAL A 91 -3.27 -11.22 -4.48
C VAL A 91 -4.32 -10.24 -3.99
N ALA A 92 -3.93 -9.34 -3.08
CA ALA A 92 -4.75 -8.24 -2.61
C ALA A 92 -4.25 -6.93 -3.23
N VAL A 93 -5.18 -6.09 -3.73
CA VAL A 93 -4.83 -4.81 -4.33
C VAL A 93 -5.71 -3.67 -3.83
N ASP A 94 -5.12 -2.51 -3.63
CA ASP A 94 -5.79 -1.23 -3.77
C ASP A 94 -5.50 -0.72 -5.19
N PRO A 95 -6.50 -0.70 -6.08
CA PRO A 95 -6.28 -0.36 -7.48
C PRO A 95 -5.80 1.07 -7.68
N LEU A 96 -6.24 2.00 -6.82
CA LEU A 96 -5.92 3.42 -6.99
C LEU A 96 -5.95 4.19 -5.66
N ASP A 97 -4.98 3.92 -4.77
CA ASP A 97 -4.81 4.71 -3.53
C ASP A 97 -4.77 6.20 -3.84
N GLY A 98 -5.60 6.93 -3.10
CA GLY A 98 -5.72 8.37 -3.25
C GLY A 98 -6.46 8.82 -4.49
N SER A 99 -7.44 8.07 -5.00
CA SER A 99 -8.24 8.42 -6.19
C SER A 99 -8.87 9.82 -6.12
N SER A 100 -9.21 10.31 -4.93
CA SER A 100 -9.68 11.69 -4.70
C SER A 100 -8.67 12.75 -5.18
N ASN A 101 -7.37 12.43 -5.20
CA ASN A 101 -6.32 13.29 -5.71
C ASN A 101 -6.42 13.55 -7.22
N LEU A 102 -7.20 12.76 -7.94
CA LEU A 102 -7.48 13.00 -9.36
C LEU A 102 -8.19 14.35 -9.58
N GLN A 103 -8.98 14.81 -8.61
CA GLN A 103 -9.63 16.12 -8.66
C GLN A 103 -8.62 17.27 -8.70
N SER A 104 -7.57 17.16 -7.88
CA SER A 104 -6.50 18.16 -7.79
C SER A 104 -5.31 17.90 -8.71
N ASN A 105 -5.36 16.80 -9.50
CA ASN A 105 -4.26 16.33 -10.34
C ASN A 105 -2.96 16.12 -9.53
N ASN A 106 -3.09 15.50 -8.35
CA ASN A 106 -1.97 15.18 -7.48
C ASN A 106 -1.63 13.68 -7.57
N THR A 107 -0.56 13.26 -6.88
CA THR A 107 -0.03 11.90 -6.89
C THR A 107 -1.04 10.89 -6.34
N MET A 108 -1.08 9.72 -6.93
CA MET A 108 -1.85 8.54 -6.54
C MET A 108 -1.10 7.27 -6.96
N GLY A 109 -1.57 6.11 -6.60
CA GLY A 109 -0.87 4.87 -6.95
C GLY A 109 -1.70 3.61 -6.83
N THR A 110 -1.12 2.49 -7.24
CA THR A 110 -1.66 1.14 -7.01
C THR A 110 -0.83 0.46 -5.94
N ILE A 111 -1.47 -0.15 -4.94
CA ILE A 111 -0.80 -0.94 -3.90
C ILE A 111 -1.13 -2.41 -4.12
N PHE A 112 -0.18 -3.31 -3.87
CA PHE A 112 -0.41 -4.75 -3.96
C PHE A 112 0.35 -5.54 -2.89
N GLY A 113 -0.27 -6.63 -2.45
CA GLY A 113 0.34 -7.66 -1.62
C GLY A 113 0.06 -9.05 -2.19
N VAL A 114 1.07 -9.92 -2.17
CA VAL A 114 0.98 -11.32 -2.57
C VAL A 114 1.20 -12.19 -1.35
N TYR A 115 0.18 -12.96 -1.00
CA TYR A 115 0.12 -13.77 0.21
C TYR A 115 0.21 -15.26 -0.14
N ASP A 116 0.89 -16.04 0.67
CA ASP A 116 0.94 -17.50 0.53
C ASP A 116 -0.14 -18.24 1.33
N GLN A 117 -1.13 -17.49 1.85
CA GLN A 117 -2.31 -17.98 2.55
C GLN A 117 -3.59 -17.37 1.98
N PRO A 118 -4.75 -18.03 2.17
CA PRO A 118 -6.03 -17.49 1.72
C PRO A 118 -6.39 -16.19 2.44
N LEU A 119 -7.03 -15.25 1.72
CA LEU A 119 -7.51 -13.99 2.28
C LEU A 119 -8.82 -14.15 3.06
N PRO A 120 -9.00 -13.41 4.18
CA PRO A 120 -8.05 -12.48 4.79
C PRO A 120 -6.87 -13.22 5.43
N ALA A 121 -5.65 -12.68 5.25
CA ALA A 121 -4.41 -13.34 5.63
C ALA A 121 -3.56 -12.49 6.59
N PRO A 122 -2.78 -13.09 7.50
CA PRO A 122 -1.83 -12.37 8.32
C PRO A 122 -0.78 -11.64 7.46
N GLY A 123 -0.35 -10.44 7.88
CA GLY A 123 0.69 -9.71 7.17
C GLY A 123 2.01 -10.47 7.03
N ARG A 124 2.34 -11.35 8.00
CA ARG A 124 3.54 -12.22 7.95
C ARG A 124 3.48 -13.30 6.87
N SER A 125 2.33 -13.52 6.22
CA SER A 125 2.21 -14.43 5.07
C SER A 125 2.47 -13.75 3.71
N LEU A 126 2.83 -12.47 3.70
CA LEU A 126 3.30 -11.79 2.50
C LEU A 126 4.62 -12.40 2.03
N VAL A 127 4.67 -12.74 0.76
CA VAL A 127 5.89 -13.19 0.07
C VAL A 127 6.49 -12.09 -0.81
N THR A 128 5.66 -11.18 -1.26
CA THR A 128 6.06 -9.91 -1.88
C THR A 128 4.96 -8.87 -1.72
N ALA A 129 5.35 -7.63 -1.67
CA ALA A 129 4.43 -6.49 -1.67
C ALA A 129 5.07 -5.33 -2.41
N GLY A 130 4.27 -4.36 -2.81
CA GLY A 130 4.81 -3.19 -3.47
C GLY A 130 3.73 -2.21 -3.87
N PHE A 131 4.18 -1.20 -4.58
CA PHE A 131 3.29 -0.19 -5.11
C PHE A 131 3.80 0.40 -6.43
N VAL A 132 2.88 0.91 -7.22
CA VAL A 132 3.17 1.76 -8.39
C VAL A 132 2.73 3.19 -8.07
N LEU A 133 3.62 4.15 -8.28
CA LEU A 133 3.34 5.57 -8.06
C LEU A 133 3.09 6.28 -9.40
N TYR A 134 1.93 6.92 -9.53
CA TYR A 134 1.56 7.74 -10.70
C TYR A 134 1.89 9.21 -10.42
N GLY A 135 3.18 9.54 -10.52
CA GLY A 135 3.72 10.89 -10.37
C GLY A 135 4.07 11.55 -11.72
N PRO A 136 5.01 12.51 -11.73
CA PRO A 136 5.59 13.05 -12.97
C PRO A 136 6.16 11.97 -13.89
N ILE A 137 6.78 10.96 -13.30
CA ILE A 137 7.16 9.69 -13.90
C ILE A 137 6.41 8.57 -13.18
N ILE A 138 6.32 7.39 -13.77
CA ILE A 138 5.77 6.21 -13.11
C ILE A 138 6.93 5.45 -12.49
N THR A 139 6.89 5.23 -11.19
CA THR A 139 7.85 4.37 -10.47
C THR A 139 7.14 3.19 -9.82
N MET A 140 7.90 2.17 -9.46
CA MET A 140 7.40 0.99 -8.78
C MET A 140 8.42 0.57 -7.72
N ALA A 141 7.96 0.38 -6.49
CA ALA A 141 8.74 -0.29 -5.46
C ALA A 141 8.21 -1.71 -5.26
N VAL A 142 9.12 -2.68 -5.14
CA VAL A 142 8.80 -4.09 -4.90
C VAL A 142 9.66 -4.60 -3.76
N ALA A 143 9.03 -5.11 -2.72
CA ALA A 143 9.67 -5.72 -1.57
C ALA A 143 9.52 -7.24 -1.59
N THR A 144 10.59 -7.93 -1.24
CA THR A 144 10.66 -9.38 -1.00
C THR A 144 11.42 -9.63 0.29
N GLU A 145 11.62 -10.87 0.70
CA GLU A 145 12.50 -11.21 1.83
C GLU A 145 13.97 -10.80 1.62
N GLU A 146 14.37 -10.52 0.37
CA GLU A 146 15.73 -10.11 0.00
C GLU A 146 15.94 -8.58 0.13
N GLY A 147 14.88 -7.79 0.32
CA GLY A 147 14.92 -6.33 0.40
C GLY A 147 13.94 -5.65 -0.54
N VAL A 148 14.17 -4.36 -0.81
CA VAL A 148 13.30 -3.52 -1.65
C VAL A 148 14.04 -3.07 -2.90
N SER A 149 13.43 -3.29 -4.07
CA SER A 149 13.92 -2.77 -5.34
C SER A 149 13.01 -1.67 -5.87
N GLU A 150 13.61 -0.62 -6.47
CA GLU A 150 12.89 0.47 -7.14
C GLU A 150 13.12 0.43 -8.64
N TYR A 151 12.05 0.70 -9.38
CA TYR A 151 12.04 0.70 -10.85
C TYR A 151 11.38 1.97 -11.39
N GLU A 152 11.86 2.45 -12.55
CA GLU A 152 11.09 3.31 -13.44
C GLU A 152 10.30 2.46 -14.44
N LEU A 153 9.04 2.88 -14.70
CA LEU A 153 8.16 2.20 -15.65
C LEU A 153 7.95 3.04 -16.90
N SER A 154 8.29 2.47 -18.04
CA SER A 154 8.08 3.12 -19.35
C SER A 154 7.75 2.09 -20.42
N GLY A 155 6.70 2.34 -21.20
CA GLY A 155 6.30 1.45 -22.30
C GLY A 155 5.88 0.04 -21.86
N GLY A 156 5.56 -0.16 -20.57
CA GLY A 156 5.22 -1.46 -20.00
C GLY A 156 6.44 -2.29 -19.56
N GLU A 157 7.63 -1.71 -19.58
CA GLU A 157 8.86 -2.31 -19.11
C GLU A 157 9.32 -1.69 -17.80
N ARG A 158 10.03 -2.46 -16.98
CA ARG A 158 10.66 -2.04 -15.72
C ARG A 158 12.15 -1.80 -15.94
N THR A 159 12.65 -0.62 -15.58
CA THR A 159 14.09 -0.33 -15.52
C THR A 159 14.50 -0.23 -14.07
N LEU A 160 15.37 -1.12 -13.60
CA LEU A 160 15.88 -1.12 -12.23
C LEU A 160 16.69 0.16 -11.98
N ILE A 161 16.36 0.88 -10.90
CA ILE A 161 17.05 2.07 -10.43
C ILE A 161 17.89 1.75 -9.19
N THR A 162 17.30 1.02 -8.24
CA THR A 162 17.93 0.62 -7.00
C THR A 162 17.50 -0.80 -6.66
N ASP A 163 18.42 -1.67 -6.30
CA ASP A 163 18.17 -3.07 -5.92
C ASP A 163 18.26 -3.31 -4.39
N ASP A 164 18.61 -2.30 -3.63
CA ASP A 164 18.71 -2.33 -2.16
C ASP A 164 18.27 -0.97 -1.60
N LEU A 165 16.99 -0.65 -1.81
CA LEU A 165 16.40 0.59 -1.31
C LEU A 165 16.22 0.50 0.20
N THR A 166 16.92 1.36 0.92
CA THR A 166 16.83 1.47 2.38
C THR A 166 16.45 2.88 2.81
N LEU A 167 15.77 2.99 3.96
CA LEU A 167 15.43 4.29 4.53
C LEU A 167 16.70 5.09 4.86
N PRO A 168 16.74 6.39 4.49
CA PRO A 168 17.85 7.27 4.86
C PRO A 168 18.03 7.38 6.39
N GLY A 169 19.30 7.38 6.82
CA GLY A 169 19.66 7.49 8.24
C GLY A 169 19.44 8.88 8.86
N ASP A 170 19.27 9.92 8.01
CA ASP A 170 18.96 11.29 8.45
C ASP A 170 17.50 11.65 8.02
N PRO A 171 16.50 11.35 8.84
CA PRO A 171 15.09 11.56 8.52
C PRO A 171 14.73 13.05 8.31
N VAL A 172 13.88 13.33 7.31
CA VAL A 172 13.61 14.72 6.87
C VAL A 172 12.12 15.07 6.89
N VAL A 173 11.21 14.09 6.67
CA VAL A 173 9.80 14.41 6.41
C VAL A 173 8.84 13.79 7.41
N PHE A 174 7.70 14.46 7.62
CA PHE A 174 6.56 13.85 8.29
C PHE A 174 5.26 14.23 7.60
N GLY A 175 4.27 13.31 7.64
CA GLY A 175 2.91 13.54 7.14
C GLY A 175 1.89 12.81 8.01
N PHE A 176 0.81 13.50 8.38
CA PHE A 176 -0.27 12.93 9.19
C PHE A 176 -1.61 13.14 8.51
N GLY A 177 -2.32 12.04 8.28
CA GLY A 177 -3.64 12.03 7.68
C GLY A 177 -4.76 12.43 8.65
N GLY A 178 -5.91 12.72 8.06
CA GLY A 178 -7.08 13.16 8.80
C GLY A 178 -7.09 14.65 9.12
N ARG A 179 -8.21 15.11 9.70
CA ARG A 179 -8.33 16.49 10.18
C ARG A 179 -7.79 16.55 11.59
N ALA A 180 -6.84 17.45 11.85
CA ALA A 180 -6.19 17.60 13.16
C ALA A 180 -7.17 17.74 14.33
N GLN A 181 -8.30 18.43 14.15
CA GLN A 181 -9.34 18.55 15.18
C GLN A 181 -9.97 17.22 15.64
N HIS A 182 -9.72 16.12 14.92
CA HIS A 182 -10.21 14.77 15.24
C HIS A 182 -9.10 13.85 15.73
N TRP A 183 -7.87 14.35 15.83
CA TRP A 183 -6.76 13.56 16.35
C TRP A 183 -6.89 13.38 17.86
N PRO A 184 -6.50 12.20 18.39
CA PRO A 184 -6.31 12.05 19.83
C PRO A 184 -5.27 13.04 20.38
N PRO A 185 -5.42 13.51 21.63
CA PRO A 185 -4.46 14.45 22.23
C PRO A 185 -3.00 13.98 22.24
N ALA A 186 -2.77 12.65 22.33
CA ALA A 186 -1.45 12.06 22.24
C ALA A 186 -0.80 12.30 20.86
N ILE A 187 -1.57 12.17 19.77
CA ILE A 187 -1.11 12.45 18.41
C ILE A 187 -0.79 13.94 18.23
N GLU A 188 -1.64 14.84 18.74
CA GLU A 188 -1.36 16.27 18.69
C GLU A 188 -0.04 16.61 19.39
N SER A 189 0.16 16.07 20.61
CA SER A 189 1.40 16.27 21.37
C SER A 189 2.64 15.74 20.65
N TYR A 190 2.52 14.55 20.03
CA TYR A 190 3.59 13.98 19.24
C TYR A 190 3.95 14.85 18.03
N VAL A 191 2.94 15.28 17.26
CA VAL A 191 3.14 16.14 16.09
C VAL A 191 3.77 17.48 16.47
N GLU A 192 3.36 18.10 17.59
CA GLU A 192 3.98 19.34 18.11
C GLU A 192 5.48 19.17 18.36
N THR A 193 5.92 17.98 18.76
CA THR A 193 7.33 17.67 18.97
C THR A 193 8.08 17.51 17.64
N ILE A 194 7.62 16.60 16.78
CA ILE A 194 8.36 16.24 15.56
C ILE A 194 8.37 17.34 14.50
N ARG A 195 7.39 18.26 14.50
CA ARG A 195 7.35 19.40 13.56
C ARG A 195 8.52 20.38 13.73
N THR A 196 9.24 20.31 14.85
CA THR A 196 10.46 21.09 15.05
C THR A 196 11.69 20.40 14.48
N GLU A 197 11.60 19.11 14.19
CA GLU A 197 12.69 18.25 13.72
C GLU A 197 12.55 17.97 12.22
N LEU A 198 11.31 17.72 11.75
CA LEU A 198 11.00 17.27 10.41
C LEU A 198 10.17 18.29 9.61
N LYS A 199 10.21 18.18 8.30
CA LYS A 199 9.44 19.02 7.37
C LYS A 199 8.08 18.39 7.10
N LEU A 200 7.00 19.15 7.25
CA LEU A 200 5.67 18.71 6.88
C LEU A 200 5.58 18.44 5.38
N ARG A 201 5.14 17.23 5.04
CA ARG A 201 4.79 16.77 3.70
C ARG A 201 3.53 15.93 3.82
N TYR A 202 2.45 16.33 3.15
CA TYR A 202 1.20 15.58 3.10
C TYR A 202 0.53 15.80 1.75
N GLY A 203 0.46 14.73 0.96
CA GLY A 203 -0.01 14.75 -0.42
C GLY A 203 -1.49 14.39 -0.60
N GLY A 204 -2.14 13.87 0.45
CA GLY A 204 -3.55 13.47 0.40
C GLY A 204 -3.80 12.04 -0.13
N ALA A 205 -2.75 11.34 -0.57
CA ALA A 205 -2.77 9.92 -0.89
C ALA A 205 -1.65 9.26 -0.08
N MET A 206 -1.93 8.13 0.59
CA MET A 206 -0.95 7.45 1.42
C MET A 206 0.31 7.11 0.63
N ILE A 207 0.14 6.59 -0.57
CA ILE A 207 1.25 6.11 -1.38
C ILE A 207 2.25 7.22 -1.77
N GLY A 208 1.76 8.44 -1.99
CA GLY A 208 2.62 9.60 -2.25
C GLY A 208 3.48 9.98 -1.06
N ASP A 209 2.91 9.92 0.12
CA ASP A 209 3.59 10.24 1.38
C ASP A 209 4.54 9.12 1.81
N VAL A 210 4.14 7.84 1.62
CA VAL A 210 5.02 6.67 1.79
C VAL A 210 6.26 6.78 0.92
N ASN A 211 6.10 7.11 -0.36
CA ASN A 211 7.23 7.28 -1.27
C ASN A 211 8.18 8.40 -0.82
N GLN A 212 7.65 9.47 -0.20
CA GLN A 212 8.48 10.50 0.38
C GLN A 212 9.26 10.02 1.61
N VAL A 213 8.62 9.18 2.45
CA VAL A 213 9.31 8.56 3.61
C VAL A 213 10.42 7.62 3.14
N LEU A 214 10.17 6.79 2.12
CA LEU A 214 11.21 5.93 1.53
C LEU A 214 12.39 6.74 0.97
N SER A 215 12.10 7.89 0.34
CA SER A 215 13.14 8.73 -0.29
C SER A 215 13.92 9.59 0.69
N TYR A 216 13.29 10.05 1.79
CA TYR A 216 13.86 11.08 2.67
C TYR A 216 13.92 10.68 4.14
N GLY A 217 13.42 9.51 4.51
CA GLY A 217 13.25 9.14 5.91
C GLY A 217 12.24 10.02 6.66
N GLY A 218 11.78 9.54 7.78
CA GLY A 218 10.80 10.23 8.62
C GLY A 218 9.60 9.36 8.93
N ILE A 219 8.42 9.94 9.04
CA ILE A 219 7.20 9.21 9.41
C ILE A 219 5.99 9.65 8.61
N PHE A 220 5.20 8.68 8.15
CA PHE A 220 3.82 8.89 7.74
C PHE A 220 2.89 8.21 8.74
N ALA A 221 1.76 8.85 9.04
CA ALA A 221 0.74 8.30 9.91
C ALA A 221 -0.68 8.62 9.43
N TYR A 222 -1.55 7.63 9.54
CA TYR A 222 -2.99 7.83 9.52
C TYR A 222 -3.56 7.26 10.81
N PRO A 223 -3.69 8.12 11.86
CA PRO A 223 -4.08 7.68 13.20
C PRO A 223 -5.57 7.30 13.27
N THR A 224 -5.96 6.71 14.39
CA THR A 224 -7.37 6.70 14.79
C THR A 224 -7.89 8.13 14.87
N LEU A 225 -9.14 8.33 14.50
CA LEU A 225 -9.82 9.61 14.56
C LEU A 225 -11.10 9.43 15.39
N GLU A 226 -11.58 10.48 16.02
CA GLU A 226 -12.89 10.44 16.69
C GLU A 226 -14.03 9.95 15.77
N THR A 227 -13.87 10.13 14.46
CA THR A 227 -14.82 9.67 13.43
C THR A 227 -14.51 8.29 12.86
N HIS A 228 -13.33 7.73 13.16
CA HIS A 228 -12.83 6.43 12.67
C HIS A 228 -12.00 5.77 13.77
N GLU A 229 -12.68 5.23 14.77
CA GLU A 229 -12.04 4.62 15.96
C GLU A 229 -11.13 3.41 15.63
N ASN A 230 -11.43 2.69 14.55
CA ASN A 230 -10.63 1.56 14.07
C ASN A 230 -9.62 1.96 12.95
N GLY A 231 -9.32 3.27 12.82
CA GLY A 231 -8.53 3.76 11.70
C GLY A 231 -9.36 3.95 10.42
N LYS A 232 -8.73 4.48 9.38
CA LYS A 232 -9.37 4.69 8.08
C LYS A 232 -8.87 3.71 7.02
N LEU A 233 -7.58 3.40 7.04
CA LEU A 233 -6.91 2.57 6.03
C LEU A 233 -7.24 1.08 6.23
N ARG A 234 -7.16 0.29 5.16
CA ARG A 234 -7.47 -1.14 5.18
C ARG A 234 -6.21 -1.94 5.46
N LEU A 235 -6.32 -2.87 6.42
CA LEU A 235 -5.19 -3.71 6.79
C LEU A 235 -4.69 -4.52 5.59
N GLN A 236 -5.60 -5.19 4.87
CA GLN A 236 -5.25 -6.17 3.85
C GLN A 236 -4.73 -5.55 2.55
N PHE A 237 -5.27 -4.39 2.14
CA PHE A 237 -4.99 -3.76 0.86
C PHE A 237 -3.91 -2.68 0.93
N GLU A 238 -3.76 -2.03 2.10
CA GLU A 238 -2.89 -0.87 2.31
C GLU A 238 -1.89 -1.12 3.45
N GLY A 239 -2.37 -1.41 4.66
CA GLY A 239 -1.54 -1.52 5.88
C GLY A 239 -0.46 -2.59 5.78
N ASN A 240 -0.86 -3.84 5.48
CA ASN A 240 0.06 -4.96 5.37
C ASN A 240 1.08 -4.79 4.23
N PRO A 241 0.65 -4.50 2.95
CA PRO A 241 1.60 -4.34 1.86
C PRO A 241 2.63 -3.22 2.12
N ILE A 242 2.17 -2.07 2.59
CA ILE A 242 3.06 -0.94 2.84
C ILE A 242 3.91 -1.15 4.09
N GLY A 243 3.35 -1.77 5.14
CA GLY A 243 4.10 -2.19 6.32
C GLY A 243 5.25 -3.13 5.94
N TYR A 244 4.98 -4.10 5.06
CA TYR A 244 6.01 -5.02 4.56
C TYR A 244 7.11 -4.27 3.80
N VAL A 245 6.75 -3.37 2.87
CA VAL A 245 7.73 -2.56 2.12
C VAL A 245 8.61 -1.75 3.07
N LEU A 246 8.02 -1.08 4.06
CA LEU A 246 8.77 -0.24 5.00
C LEU A 246 9.69 -1.06 5.91
N GLU A 247 9.22 -2.22 6.40
CA GLU A 247 10.05 -3.10 7.25
C GLU A 247 11.22 -3.70 6.45
N GLN A 248 10.99 -4.11 5.19
CA GLN A 248 12.07 -4.59 4.31
C GLN A 248 13.06 -3.50 3.93
N ALA A 249 12.65 -2.23 3.92
CA ALA A 249 13.54 -1.08 3.73
C ALA A 249 14.29 -0.66 5.02
N GLY A 250 14.22 -1.45 6.09
CA GLY A 250 14.89 -1.17 7.37
C GLY A 250 14.15 -0.16 8.27
N GLY A 251 12.90 0.14 7.96
CA GLY A 251 12.01 0.95 8.79
C GLY A 251 11.14 0.12 9.74
N ARG A 252 10.05 0.73 10.19
CA ARG A 252 9.07 0.11 11.08
C ARG A 252 7.65 0.43 10.63
N SER A 253 6.75 -0.52 10.84
CA SER A 253 5.30 -0.34 10.73
C SER A 253 4.64 -0.57 12.08
N SER A 254 3.50 0.08 12.35
CA SER A 254 2.75 -0.10 13.59
C SER A 254 1.27 0.25 13.43
N ASP A 255 0.42 -0.43 14.22
CA ASP A 255 -0.97 -0.03 14.47
C ASP A 255 -1.10 0.91 15.70
N GLY A 256 0.03 1.23 16.33
CA GLY A 256 0.16 1.97 17.58
C GLY A 256 0.58 1.10 18.77
N THR A 257 0.56 -0.23 18.63
CA THR A 257 0.89 -1.19 19.69
C THR A 257 1.81 -2.31 19.22
N GLN A 258 1.74 -2.67 17.95
CA GLN A 258 2.51 -3.76 17.34
C GLN A 258 2.74 -3.48 15.85
N SER A 259 3.63 -4.23 15.21
CA SER A 259 3.79 -4.19 13.76
C SER A 259 2.46 -4.46 13.06
N LEU A 260 2.17 -3.72 11.97
CA LEU A 260 1.01 -3.97 11.11
C LEU A 260 0.96 -5.42 10.62
N LEU A 261 2.12 -6.03 10.39
CA LEU A 261 2.22 -7.43 9.92
C LEU A 261 1.81 -8.46 10.98
N ASP A 262 1.77 -8.07 12.25
CA ASP A 262 1.38 -8.92 13.38
C ASP A 262 -0.09 -8.70 13.78
N VAL A 263 -0.79 -7.75 13.16
CA VAL A 263 -2.22 -7.52 13.39
C VAL A 263 -3.02 -8.69 12.85
N GLU A 264 -3.90 -9.26 13.68
CA GLU A 264 -4.79 -10.35 13.27
C GLU A 264 -5.77 -9.87 12.19
N ALA A 265 -5.76 -10.53 11.05
CA ALA A 265 -6.67 -10.24 9.94
C ALA A 265 -7.95 -11.09 10.08
N THR A 266 -9.03 -10.48 10.55
CA THR A 266 -10.31 -11.15 10.79
C THR A 266 -11.35 -10.91 9.69
N GLU A 267 -11.21 -9.83 8.95
CA GLU A 267 -12.12 -9.42 7.89
C GLU A 267 -11.34 -8.90 6.67
N LEU A 268 -11.86 -9.11 5.46
CA LEU A 268 -11.21 -8.67 4.22
C LEU A 268 -11.00 -7.15 4.18
N HIS A 269 -12.01 -6.39 4.60
CA HIS A 269 -11.99 -4.92 4.64
C HIS A 269 -11.74 -4.35 6.04
N GLN A 270 -11.04 -5.13 6.90
CA GLN A 270 -10.64 -4.67 8.23
C GLN A 270 -9.85 -3.37 8.14
N ARG A 271 -10.24 -2.39 8.96
CA ARG A 271 -9.53 -1.12 9.08
C ARG A 271 -8.49 -1.16 10.19
N THR A 272 -7.46 -0.33 10.05
CA THR A 272 -6.40 -0.18 11.03
C THR A 272 -5.85 1.25 11.01
N PRO A 273 -5.40 1.80 12.13
CA PRO A 273 -4.49 2.93 12.11
C PRO A 273 -3.15 2.49 11.52
N VAL A 274 -2.45 3.42 10.85
CA VAL A 274 -1.19 3.13 10.18
C VAL A 274 -0.15 4.14 10.60
N TYR A 275 0.96 3.65 11.15
CA TYR A 275 2.14 4.42 11.50
C TYR A 275 3.36 3.73 10.88
N ILE A 276 4.07 4.43 9.98
CA ILE A 276 5.16 3.82 9.22
C ILE A 276 6.30 4.81 9.00
N GLY A 277 7.53 4.32 9.00
CA GLY A 277 8.69 5.15 8.72
C GLY A 277 9.97 4.71 9.39
N SER A 278 10.84 5.68 9.65
CA SER A 278 12.09 5.47 10.38
C SER A 278 11.81 4.99 11.80
N THR A 279 12.46 3.92 12.22
CA THR A 279 12.22 3.19 13.48
C THR A 279 12.14 4.12 14.69
N GLU A 280 13.08 5.07 14.80
CA GLU A 280 13.11 6.03 15.91
C GLU A 280 11.79 6.80 16.06
N TYR A 281 11.20 7.27 14.96
CA TYR A 281 9.96 8.07 15.00
C TYR A 281 8.74 7.23 15.28
N VAL A 282 8.69 6.00 14.79
CA VAL A 282 7.58 5.07 15.07
C VAL A 282 7.65 4.63 16.55
N ASP A 283 8.82 4.27 17.06
CA ASP A 283 8.99 3.90 18.48
C ASP A 283 8.60 5.03 19.44
N ARG A 284 8.98 6.29 19.11
CA ARG A 284 8.60 7.48 19.90
C ARG A 284 7.09 7.72 19.85
N LEU A 285 6.46 7.42 18.73
CA LEU A 285 5.00 7.53 18.62
C LEU A 285 4.31 6.48 19.46
N GLU A 286 4.69 5.21 19.36
CA GLU A 286 4.15 4.13 20.20
C GLU A 286 4.26 4.48 21.69
N ALA A 287 5.44 4.91 22.13
CA ALA A 287 5.66 5.34 23.53
C ALA A 287 4.81 6.56 23.95
N THR A 288 4.28 7.34 23.00
CA THR A 288 3.37 8.46 23.29
C THR A 288 1.92 8.00 23.38
N LEU A 289 1.59 6.88 22.73
CA LEU A 289 0.25 6.29 22.74
C LEU A 289 -0.02 5.38 23.94
N GLU A 290 1.03 4.85 24.62
CA GLU A 290 0.95 4.10 25.88
C GLU A 290 0.47 5.01 27.04
#